data_24f9119a8d247743666f19fe3e36c56e
#
_entry.id   24f9119a8d247743666f19fe3e36c56e
#
_cell.length_a   1.000
_cell.length_b   1.000
_cell.length_c   1.000
_cell.angle_alpha   90.00
_cell.angle_beta   90.00
_cell.angle_gamma   90.00
#
_symmetry.space_group_name_H-M   'P 1'
#
loop_
_entity.id
_entity.type
_entity.pdbx_description
1 polymer ?
#
loop_
_entity_poly.entity_id
_entity_poly.type
_entity_poly.pdbx_seq_one_letter_code
_entity_poly.pdbx_strand_id
1 'polypeptide(L)'
;MNIAFARNEYANAKSNALSSKSENFEAVSLALRHLLDSMIALKDAESPEEREPLFEKSLTSIYFLQKCLDFEAGGDLAKNLFRVYEFARQAVLDFVLREKGSENMDKSIEYVTLI
;
A
#
# COMPACT_ATOMS: atom_id res chain seq x y z
N MET A 1 -16.20 2.82 19.69
CA MET A 1 -15.88 3.61 18.49
C MET A 1 -16.86 3.31 17.37
N ASN A 2 -17.39 4.32 16.74
CA ASN A 2 -18.28 4.15 15.59
C ASN A 2 -17.46 3.89 14.33
N ILE A 3 -17.50 2.68 13.81
CA ILE A 3 -16.71 2.27 12.65
C ILE A 3 -17.10 3.04 11.39
N ALA A 4 -18.40 3.31 11.21
CA ALA A 4 -18.87 4.05 10.04
C ALA A 4 -18.36 5.50 10.05
N PHE A 5 -18.40 6.15 11.21
CA PHE A 5 -17.87 7.50 11.37
C PHE A 5 -16.36 7.52 11.12
N ALA A 6 -15.63 6.56 11.69
CA ALA A 6 -14.20 6.47 11.51
C ALA A 6 -13.83 6.26 10.03
N ARG A 7 -14.61 5.46 9.29
CA ARG A 7 -14.40 5.27 7.86
C ARG A 7 -14.62 6.54 7.06
N ASN A 8 -15.65 7.32 7.40
CA ASN A 8 -15.93 8.59 6.73
C ASN A 8 -14.81 9.60 6.96
N GLU A 9 -14.38 9.74 8.22
CA GLU A 9 -13.26 10.61 8.56
C GLU A 9 -11.99 10.19 7.83
N TYR A 10 -11.74 8.90 7.80
CA TYR A 10 -10.58 8.34 7.12
C TYR A 10 -10.64 8.60 5.62
N ALA A 11 -11.80 8.41 5.00
CA ALA A 11 -11.97 8.62 3.57
C ALA A 11 -11.74 10.08 3.18
N ASN A 12 -12.26 11.02 3.99
CA ASN A 12 -12.05 12.45 3.75
C ASN A 12 -10.60 12.84 3.89
N ALA A 13 -9.95 12.40 4.96
CA ALA A 13 -8.55 12.68 5.21
C ALA A 13 -7.65 12.00 4.18
N LYS A 14 -8.03 10.80 3.74
CA LYS A 14 -7.32 10.07 2.68
C LYS A 14 -7.34 10.85 1.37
N SER A 15 -8.48 11.41 0.99
CA SER A 15 -8.60 12.21 -0.22
C SER A 15 -7.65 13.41 -0.17
N ASN A 16 -7.58 14.09 0.98
CA ASN A 16 -6.66 15.21 1.17
C ASN A 16 -5.19 14.77 1.16
N ALA A 17 -4.89 13.62 1.76
CA ALA A 17 -3.52 13.12 1.86
C ALA A 17 -2.97 12.63 0.53
N LEU A 18 -3.80 12.05 -0.32
CA LEU A 18 -3.37 11.39 -1.54
C LEU A 18 -3.23 12.36 -2.72
N SER A 19 -4.16 13.22 -2.92
CA SER A 19 -4.06 14.31 -3.91
C SER A 19 -5.39 15.02 -4.01
N SER A 20 -5.36 16.32 -4.29
CA SER A 20 -6.56 17.10 -4.54
C SER A 20 -7.05 16.95 -5.98
N LYS A 21 -6.26 16.36 -6.88
CA LYS A 21 -6.62 16.23 -8.30
C LYS A 21 -7.25 14.87 -8.56
N SER A 22 -8.42 14.85 -9.20
CA SER A 22 -9.16 13.61 -9.49
C SER A 22 -8.34 12.62 -10.32
N GLU A 23 -7.56 13.11 -11.28
CA GLU A 23 -6.68 12.27 -12.11
C GLU A 23 -5.69 11.49 -11.26
N ASN A 24 -5.07 12.18 -10.30
CA ASN A 24 -4.12 11.54 -9.39
C ASN A 24 -4.83 10.55 -8.45
N PHE A 25 -6.06 10.87 -8.05
CA PHE A 25 -6.83 9.99 -7.19
C PHE A 25 -7.12 8.65 -7.91
N GLU A 26 -7.48 8.69 -9.18
CA GLU A 26 -7.71 7.48 -9.96
C GLU A 26 -6.42 6.65 -10.10
N ALA A 27 -5.30 7.32 -10.39
CA ALA A 27 -4.00 6.66 -10.50
C ALA A 27 -3.58 6.04 -9.17
N VAL A 28 -3.83 6.74 -8.06
CA VAL A 28 -3.53 6.22 -6.72
C VAL A 28 -4.39 5.00 -6.41
N SER A 29 -5.68 5.07 -6.73
CA SER A 29 -6.59 3.94 -6.52
C SER A 29 -6.14 2.70 -7.30
N LEU A 30 -5.70 2.90 -8.54
CA LEU A 30 -5.18 1.82 -9.37
C LEU A 30 -3.89 1.26 -8.79
N ALA A 31 -2.99 2.12 -8.32
CA ALA A 31 -1.75 1.69 -7.70
C ALA A 31 -1.98 0.88 -6.42
N LEU A 32 -2.96 1.28 -5.61
CA LEU A 32 -3.35 0.52 -4.41
C LEU A 32 -3.84 -0.88 -4.79
N ARG A 33 -4.66 -0.97 -5.83
CA ARG A 33 -5.14 -2.27 -6.32
C ARG A 33 -3.99 -3.13 -6.82
N HIS A 34 -3.08 -2.53 -7.61
CA HIS A 34 -1.91 -3.26 -8.11
C HIS A 34 -1.02 -3.75 -6.97
N LEU A 35 -0.82 -2.93 -5.95
CA LEU A 35 -0.05 -3.33 -4.79
C LEU A 35 -0.70 -4.49 -4.06
N LEU A 36 -1.99 -4.38 -3.77
CA LEU A 36 -2.73 -5.42 -3.08
C LEU A 36 -2.70 -6.74 -3.85
N ASP A 37 -3.02 -6.69 -5.15
CA ASP A 37 -3.04 -7.89 -5.99
C ASP A 37 -1.65 -8.52 -6.07
N SER A 38 -0.60 -7.71 -6.18
CA SER A 38 0.78 -8.20 -6.26
C SER A 38 1.22 -8.88 -4.97
N MET A 39 0.88 -8.30 -3.82
CA MET A 39 1.24 -8.89 -2.53
C MET A 39 0.51 -10.22 -2.30
N ILE A 40 -0.77 -10.28 -2.66
CA ILE A 40 -1.55 -11.51 -2.54
C ILE A 40 -0.97 -12.58 -3.46
N ALA A 41 -0.66 -12.22 -4.70
CA ALA A 41 -0.09 -13.15 -5.67
C ALA A 41 1.32 -13.62 -5.25
N LEU A 42 2.11 -12.75 -4.63
CA LEU A 42 3.44 -13.13 -4.12
C LEU A 42 3.36 -14.24 -3.09
N LYS A 43 2.35 -14.23 -2.24
CA LYS A 43 2.18 -15.27 -1.24
C LYS A 43 1.89 -16.63 -1.85
N ASP A 44 1.23 -16.65 -3.01
CA ASP A 44 0.88 -17.88 -3.70
C ASP A 44 1.91 -18.31 -4.73
N ALA A 45 2.87 -17.44 -5.06
CA ALA A 45 3.88 -17.75 -6.08
C ALA A 45 4.84 -18.83 -5.57
N GLU A 46 5.08 -19.83 -6.42
CA GLU A 46 5.88 -21.00 -6.05
C GLU A 46 7.29 -20.99 -6.60
N SER A 47 7.57 -20.12 -7.58
CA SER A 47 8.88 -20.08 -8.21
C SER A 47 9.47 -18.68 -8.23
N PRO A 48 10.80 -18.54 -8.29
CA PRO A 48 11.45 -17.23 -8.45
C PRO A 48 10.99 -16.51 -9.71
N GLU A 49 10.73 -17.24 -10.79
CA GLU A 49 10.29 -16.66 -12.06
C GLU A 49 8.89 -16.01 -11.92
N GLU A 50 8.03 -16.61 -11.13
CA GLU A 50 6.72 -16.05 -10.84
C GLU A 50 6.82 -14.82 -9.93
N ARG A 51 7.76 -14.86 -8.97
CA ARG A 51 7.91 -13.80 -7.98
C ARG A 51 8.51 -12.53 -8.55
N GLU A 52 9.44 -12.64 -9.48
CA GLU A 52 10.19 -11.48 -9.96
C GLU A 52 9.29 -10.35 -10.48
N PRO A 53 8.36 -10.57 -11.43
CA PRO A 53 7.51 -9.49 -11.89
C PRO A 53 6.56 -8.95 -10.82
N LEU A 54 6.12 -9.80 -9.90
CA LEU A 54 5.25 -9.40 -8.80
C LEU A 54 6.02 -8.55 -7.78
N PHE A 55 7.25 -8.92 -7.51
CA PHE A 55 8.14 -8.16 -6.64
C PHE A 55 8.36 -6.75 -7.19
N GLU A 56 8.72 -6.65 -8.46
CA GLU A 56 8.92 -5.38 -9.13
C GLU A 56 7.67 -4.53 -9.13
N LYS A 57 6.52 -5.14 -9.44
CA LYS A 57 5.23 -4.45 -9.44
C LYS A 57 4.87 -3.91 -8.06
N SER A 58 5.11 -4.70 -7.01
CA SER A 58 4.85 -4.27 -5.63
C SER A 58 5.70 -3.06 -5.26
N LEU A 59 6.99 -3.11 -5.52
CA LEU A 59 7.90 -2.01 -5.17
C LEU A 59 7.61 -0.75 -5.98
N THR A 60 7.32 -0.89 -7.27
CA THR A 60 6.98 0.24 -8.13
C THR A 60 5.68 0.90 -7.64
N SER A 61 4.69 0.10 -7.29
CA SER A 61 3.42 0.62 -6.76
C SER A 61 3.62 1.38 -5.45
N ILE A 62 4.43 0.82 -4.55
CA ILE A 62 4.73 1.47 -3.26
C ILE A 62 5.43 2.82 -3.50
N TYR A 63 6.43 2.84 -4.37
CA TYR A 63 7.15 4.07 -4.69
C TYR A 63 6.20 5.14 -5.22
N PHE A 64 5.34 4.76 -6.15
CA PHE A 64 4.34 5.69 -6.70
C PHE A 64 3.41 6.21 -5.61
N LEU A 65 2.92 5.32 -4.74
CA LEU A 65 1.99 5.71 -3.67
C LEU A 65 2.65 6.67 -2.69
N GLN A 66 3.90 6.42 -2.32
CA GLN A 66 4.63 7.32 -1.42
C GLN A 66 4.86 8.69 -2.08
N LYS A 67 5.18 8.69 -3.36
CA LYS A 67 5.43 9.91 -4.10
C LYS A 67 4.17 10.77 -4.25
N CYS A 68 3.01 10.16 -4.25
CA CYS A 68 1.73 10.87 -4.38
C CYS A 68 1.19 11.44 -3.07
N LEU A 69 1.83 11.16 -1.93
CA LEU A 69 1.36 11.69 -0.66
C LEU A 69 1.58 13.20 -0.58
N ASP A 70 0.56 13.89 -0.07
CA ASP A 70 0.61 15.31 0.19
C ASP A 70 0.69 15.52 1.71
N PHE A 71 1.89 15.72 2.23
CA PHE A 71 2.11 15.87 3.67
C PHE A 71 1.57 17.19 4.19
N GLU A 72 1.50 18.21 3.36
CA GLU A 72 0.99 19.52 3.74
C GLU A 72 -0.53 19.45 3.92
N ALA A 73 -1.25 18.96 2.92
CA ALA A 73 -2.71 18.86 2.96
C ALA A 73 -3.18 17.69 3.82
N GLY A 74 -2.45 16.58 3.82
CA GLY A 74 -2.84 15.35 4.50
C GLY A 74 -2.37 15.22 5.95
N GLY A 75 -1.39 16.02 6.36
CA GLY A 75 -0.93 16.07 7.75
C GLY A 75 -0.53 14.71 8.32
N ASP A 76 -1.05 14.39 9.48
CA ASP A 76 -0.72 13.16 10.20
C ASP A 76 -1.16 11.90 9.44
N LEU A 77 -2.28 11.97 8.70
CA LEU A 77 -2.71 10.81 7.93
C LEU A 77 -1.71 10.49 6.82
N ALA A 78 -1.19 11.51 6.13
CA ALA A 78 -0.17 11.29 5.10
C ALA A 78 1.07 10.61 5.68
N LYS A 79 1.50 11.05 6.87
CA LYS A 79 2.62 10.42 7.57
C LYS A 79 2.33 8.97 7.93
N ASN A 80 1.12 8.69 8.40
CA ASN A 80 0.72 7.34 8.76
C ASN A 80 0.64 6.43 7.54
N LEU A 81 0.12 6.95 6.41
CA LEU A 81 0.10 6.21 5.16
C LEU A 81 1.52 5.91 4.67
N PHE A 82 2.43 6.87 4.79
CA PHE A 82 3.82 6.64 4.43
C PHE A 82 4.40 5.46 5.23
N ARG A 83 4.10 5.40 6.52
CA ARG A 83 4.55 4.29 7.38
C ARG A 83 3.94 2.96 6.96
N VAL A 84 2.66 2.95 6.58
CA VAL A 84 2.01 1.74 6.09
C VAL A 84 2.70 1.26 4.80
N TYR A 85 3.02 2.17 3.90
CA TYR A 85 3.72 1.83 2.67
C TYR A 85 5.17 1.36 2.95
N GLU A 86 5.86 1.98 3.92
CA GLU A 86 7.19 1.51 4.32
C GLU A 86 7.13 0.11 4.94
N PHE A 87 6.11 -0.16 5.75
CA PHE A 87 5.91 -1.49 6.30
C PHE A 87 5.66 -2.51 5.17
N ALA A 88 4.86 -2.15 4.17
CA ALA A 88 4.62 -3.01 3.02
C ALA A 88 5.91 -3.26 2.24
N ARG A 89 6.72 -2.22 2.02
CA ARG A 89 7.99 -2.35 1.31
C ARG A 89 8.91 -3.33 2.03
N GLN A 90 9.06 -3.17 3.34
CA GLN A 90 9.91 -4.06 4.12
C GLN A 90 9.37 -5.48 4.15
N ALA A 91 8.05 -5.64 4.24
CA ALA A 91 7.42 -6.96 4.22
C ALA A 91 7.66 -7.68 2.89
N VAL A 92 7.54 -6.97 1.77
CA VAL A 92 7.80 -7.53 0.45
C VAL A 92 9.28 -7.93 0.31
N LEU A 93 10.19 -7.06 0.74
CA LEU A 93 11.63 -7.35 0.68
C LEU A 93 11.99 -8.59 1.50
N ASP A 94 11.48 -8.67 2.72
CA ASP A 94 11.77 -9.82 3.59
C ASP A 94 11.18 -11.11 3.03
N PHE A 95 9.98 -11.03 2.50
CA PHE A 95 9.31 -12.21 1.95
C PHE A 95 10.04 -12.75 0.71
N VAL A 96 10.43 -11.88 -0.20
CA VAL A 96 11.03 -12.30 -1.47
C VAL A 96 12.53 -12.58 -1.34
N LEU A 97 13.29 -11.70 -0.67
CA LEU A 97 14.74 -11.79 -0.64
C LEU A 97 15.26 -12.66 0.51
N ARG A 98 14.52 -12.73 1.61
CA ARG A 98 14.97 -13.46 2.81
C ARG A 98 14.12 -14.69 3.13
N GLU A 99 13.09 -14.91 2.33
CA GLU A 99 12.16 -16.03 2.49
C GLU A 99 11.58 -16.12 3.91
N LYS A 100 11.27 -14.97 4.46
CA LYS A 100 10.67 -14.87 5.79
C LYS A 100 9.66 -13.72 5.82
N GLY A 101 8.96 -13.59 6.94
CA GLY A 101 8.05 -12.47 7.13
C GLY A 101 6.69 -12.66 6.52
N SER A 102 6.24 -13.91 6.34
CA SER A 102 4.90 -14.17 5.83
C SER A 102 3.82 -13.56 6.73
N GLU A 103 4.04 -13.52 8.04
CA GLU A 103 3.14 -12.87 8.97
C GLU A 103 3.05 -11.36 8.71
N ASN A 104 4.20 -10.73 8.44
CA ASN A 104 4.22 -9.31 8.11
C ASN A 104 3.58 -9.03 6.76
N MET A 105 3.72 -9.94 5.80
CA MET A 105 2.99 -9.85 4.53
C MET A 105 1.48 -9.87 4.76
N ASP A 106 1.01 -10.77 5.60
CA ASP A 106 -0.42 -10.86 5.93
C ASP A 106 -0.91 -9.58 6.58
N LYS A 107 -0.15 -9.03 7.51
CA LYS A 107 -0.49 -7.76 8.16
C LYS A 107 -0.48 -6.60 7.17
N SER A 108 0.50 -6.57 6.28
CA SER A 108 0.58 -5.52 5.28
C SER A 108 -0.60 -5.57 4.31
N ILE A 109 -0.98 -6.77 3.87
CA ILE A 109 -2.15 -6.96 3.01
C ILE A 109 -3.41 -6.44 3.72
N GLU A 110 -3.55 -6.77 5.00
CA GLU A 110 -4.67 -6.29 5.80
C GLU A 110 -4.70 -4.76 5.87
N TYR A 111 -3.56 -4.13 6.17
CA TYR A 111 -3.49 -2.68 6.28
C TYR A 111 -3.78 -1.99 4.95
N VAL A 112 -3.23 -2.50 3.86
CA VAL A 112 -3.47 -1.92 2.52
C VAL A 112 -4.93 -2.11 2.11
N THR A 113 -5.53 -3.24 2.47
CA THR A 113 -6.95 -3.50 2.19
C THR A 113 -7.84 -2.46 2.85
N LEU A 114 -7.45 -1.96 4.02
CA LEU A 114 -8.23 -0.96 4.75
C LEU A 114 -8.10 0.46 4.16
N ILE A 115 -7.11 0.70 3.34
CA ILE A 115 -6.98 1.97 2.63
C ILE A 115 -8.02 2.03 1.52
#